data_ec4dd39814e53f29b8383b4f8b6fc0be
#
_entry.id   ec4dd39814e53f29b8383b4f8b6fc0be
#
_cell.length_a   1.000
_cell.length_b   1.000
_cell.length_c   1.000
_cell.angle_alpha   90.00
_cell.angle_beta   90.00
_cell.angle_gamma   90.00
#
_symmetry.space_group_name_H-M   'P 1'
#
loop_
_entity.id
_entity.type
_entity.pdbx_description
1 polymer ?
#
loop_
_entity_poly.entity_id
_entity_poly.type
_entity_poly.pdbx_seq_one_letter_code
_entity_poly.pdbx_strand_id
1 'polypeptide(L)'
;MGKTLQKLGKLSRREGVALSTSGKVLKTMQRRPYHPGQHGNPANRKRRARLSVYGQQLREKQKAKRIYGVLEKQFRTYFEKASRMPGNTAENLPTLLERRLDNAVFRLGFAKTRPQARQLVSHALFMVNGKKVNIPSYRVSVDDVISIRDNKKQKGVFTDLKEQLKNHQIPGWLHM
;
A
#
# COMPACT_ATOMS: atom_id res chain seq x y z
N MET A 1 -8.86 -8.21 -10.75
CA MET A 1 -7.64 -7.36 -10.58
C MET A 1 -6.51 -8.20 -10.02
N GLY A 2 -5.30 -8.19 -10.63
CA GLY A 2 -4.17 -9.02 -10.23
C GLY A 2 -3.67 -8.72 -8.81
N LYS A 3 -3.24 -9.75 -8.09
CA LYS A 3 -2.74 -9.69 -6.72
C LYS A 3 -1.31 -10.22 -6.65
N THR A 4 -0.45 -9.57 -5.85
CA THR A 4 0.88 -10.10 -5.55
C THR A 4 0.76 -11.25 -4.56
N LEU A 5 1.18 -12.44 -4.97
CA LEU A 5 1.16 -13.66 -4.12
C LEU A 5 2.34 -13.75 -3.14
N GLN A 6 3.35 -12.92 -3.31
CA GLN A 6 4.56 -12.97 -2.49
C GLN A 6 4.28 -12.50 -1.05
N LYS A 7 4.85 -13.21 -0.07
CA LYS A 7 4.74 -12.89 1.35
C LYS A 7 5.41 -11.54 1.66
N LEU A 8 4.66 -10.59 2.22
CA LEU A 8 5.13 -9.23 2.52
C LEU A 8 6.39 -9.22 3.41
N GLY A 9 6.50 -10.11 4.40
CA GLY A 9 7.70 -10.20 5.24
C GLY A 9 8.97 -10.55 4.43
N LYS A 10 8.87 -11.41 3.39
CA LYS A 10 9.99 -11.72 2.49
C LYS A 10 10.36 -10.50 1.64
N LEU A 11 9.34 -9.76 1.16
CA LEU A 11 9.55 -8.54 0.38
C LEU A 11 10.16 -7.43 1.22
N SER A 12 9.65 -7.21 2.44
CA SER A 12 10.18 -6.22 3.38
C SER A 12 11.65 -6.46 3.69
N ARG A 13 12.03 -7.71 3.98
CA ARG A 13 13.42 -8.10 4.17
C ARG A 13 14.29 -7.85 2.93
N ARG A 14 13.74 -7.98 1.74
CA ARG A 14 14.46 -7.70 0.48
C ARG A 14 14.72 -6.20 0.28
N GLU A 15 13.76 -5.35 0.64
CA GLU A 15 13.87 -3.90 0.51
C GLU A 15 14.52 -3.23 1.74
N GLY A 16 14.73 -3.96 2.84
CA GLY A 16 15.31 -3.42 4.08
C GLY A 16 14.37 -2.53 4.89
N VAL A 17 13.10 -2.39 4.47
CA VAL A 17 12.09 -1.56 5.14
C VAL A 17 10.77 -2.30 5.32
N ALA A 18 10.02 -1.97 6.37
CA ALA A 18 8.69 -2.51 6.58
C ALA A 18 7.71 -1.97 5.52
N LEU A 19 7.24 -2.84 4.63
CA LEU A 19 6.27 -2.49 3.58
C LEU A 19 4.83 -2.47 4.09
N SER A 20 4.60 -2.84 5.35
CA SER A 20 3.28 -2.87 5.98
C SER A 20 3.43 -2.70 7.48
N THR A 21 2.46 -2.05 8.10
CA THR A 21 2.33 -1.86 9.55
C THR A 21 1.89 -3.12 10.30
N SER A 22 1.67 -4.24 9.59
CA SER A 22 1.27 -5.51 10.20
C SER A 22 2.33 -6.02 11.19
N GLY A 23 1.93 -6.32 12.43
CA GLY A 23 2.82 -6.89 13.45
C GLY A 23 3.55 -8.16 13.01
N LYS A 24 2.93 -8.97 12.13
CA LYS A 24 3.57 -10.15 11.53
C LYS A 24 4.78 -9.79 10.65
N VAL A 25 4.70 -8.68 9.90
CA VAL A 25 5.80 -8.20 9.06
C VAL A 25 6.91 -7.66 9.94
N LEU A 26 6.57 -6.85 10.95
CA LEU A 26 7.54 -6.28 11.90
C LEU A 26 8.29 -7.38 12.66
N LYS A 27 7.57 -8.35 13.25
CA LYS A 27 8.18 -9.52 13.92
C LYS A 27 9.10 -10.32 12.96
N THR A 28 8.71 -10.46 11.70
CA THR A 28 9.55 -11.17 10.70
C THR A 28 10.84 -10.42 10.41
N MET A 29 10.81 -9.09 10.36
CA MET A 29 11.99 -8.26 10.14
C MET A 29 12.92 -8.25 11.36
N GLN A 30 12.37 -8.15 12.57
CA GLN A 30 13.14 -8.25 13.82
C GLN A 30 13.85 -9.60 13.95
N ARG A 31 13.10 -10.69 13.74
CA ARG A 31 13.66 -12.05 13.86
C ARG A 31 14.71 -12.37 12.80
N ARG A 32 14.60 -11.79 11.60
CA ARG A 32 15.50 -12.09 10.46
C ARG A 32 15.82 -10.79 9.71
N PRO A 33 16.69 -9.92 10.22
CA PRO A 33 16.99 -8.60 9.66
C PRO A 33 17.82 -8.64 8.37
N TYR A 34 18.04 -9.81 7.81
CA TYR A 34 18.86 -10.02 6.61
C TYR A 34 18.00 -10.40 5.40
N HIS A 35 18.59 -10.29 4.21
CA HIS A 35 17.91 -10.61 2.95
C HIS A 35 17.34 -12.03 2.91
N PRO A 36 16.23 -12.24 2.21
CA PRO A 36 15.69 -13.58 2.01
C PRO A 36 16.55 -14.39 1.03
N GLY A 37 16.52 -15.71 1.19
CA GLY A 37 17.19 -16.68 0.31
C GLY A 37 18.39 -17.32 0.97
N GLN A 38 18.95 -18.35 0.30
CA GLN A 38 20.06 -19.16 0.78
C GLN A 38 21.30 -18.31 1.08
N HIS A 39 21.62 -17.35 0.22
CA HIS A 39 22.77 -16.44 0.36
C HIS A 39 22.47 -15.17 1.20
N GLY A 40 21.29 -15.07 1.79
CA GLY A 40 20.90 -13.91 2.60
C GLY A 40 21.42 -13.93 4.02
N ASN A 41 21.68 -15.13 4.57
CA ASN A 41 22.13 -15.31 5.95
C ASN A 41 23.57 -14.80 6.11
N PRO A 42 23.85 -13.92 7.10
CA PRO A 42 25.21 -13.45 7.39
C PRO A 42 26.22 -14.57 7.64
N ALA A 43 25.80 -15.67 8.28
CA ALA A 43 26.67 -16.82 8.56
C ALA A 43 27.19 -17.51 7.28
N ASN A 44 26.43 -17.46 6.17
CA ASN A 44 26.79 -18.12 4.91
C ASN A 44 27.32 -17.13 3.86
N ARG A 45 27.79 -15.95 4.29
CA ARG A 45 27.95 -14.81 3.39
C ARG A 45 29.41 -14.58 2.98
N LYS A 46 29.69 -14.75 1.70
CA LYS A 46 30.77 -14.01 1.04
C LYS A 46 30.36 -12.53 0.92
N ARG A 47 31.32 -11.60 1.02
CA ARG A 47 31.14 -10.14 1.02
C ARG A 47 30.11 -9.71 -0.05
N ARG A 48 29.10 -8.93 0.33
CA ARG A 48 28.12 -8.40 -0.64
C ARG A 48 28.80 -7.41 -1.58
N ALA A 49 28.62 -7.62 -2.87
CA ALA A 49 28.94 -6.59 -3.86
C ALA A 49 28.08 -5.32 -3.63
N ARG A 50 28.71 -4.17 -3.76
CA ARG A 50 28.03 -2.88 -3.71
C ARG A 50 27.00 -2.83 -4.86
N LEU A 51 25.79 -2.38 -4.58
CA LEU A 51 24.79 -2.21 -5.62
C LEU A 51 25.24 -1.12 -6.60
N SER A 52 25.09 -1.39 -7.90
CA SER A 52 25.24 -0.39 -8.95
C SER A 52 24.17 0.70 -8.80
N VAL A 53 24.36 1.84 -9.44
CA VAL A 53 23.35 2.93 -9.50
C VAL A 53 22.02 2.41 -10.01
N TYR A 54 22.04 1.64 -11.11
CA TYR A 54 20.83 0.97 -11.62
C TYR A 54 20.18 0.06 -10.56
N GLY A 55 20.99 -0.72 -9.84
CA GLY A 55 20.49 -1.59 -8.78
C GLY A 55 19.80 -0.84 -7.65
N GLN A 56 20.32 0.32 -7.26
CA GLN A 56 19.72 1.20 -6.27
C GLN A 56 18.39 1.76 -6.75
N GLN A 57 18.34 2.33 -7.94
CA GLN A 57 17.12 2.87 -8.57
C GLN A 57 16.04 1.79 -8.72
N LEU A 58 16.44 0.58 -9.12
CA LEU A 58 15.52 -0.56 -9.20
C LEU A 58 14.93 -0.91 -7.82
N ARG A 59 15.73 -0.85 -6.73
CA ARG A 59 15.21 -1.10 -5.37
C ARG A 59 14.21 -0.05 -4.94
N GLU A 60 14.48 1.23 -5.16
CA GLU A 60 13.54 2.30 -4.82
C GLU A 60 12.21 2.16 -5.61
N LYS A 61 12.28 1.90 -6.90
CA LYS A 61 11.09 1.60 -7.72
C LYS A 61 10.31 0.41 -7.15
N GLN A 62 10.98 -0.69 -6.81
CA GLN A 62 10.33 -1.88 -6.27
C GLN A 62 9.74 -1.63 -4.88
N LYS A 63 10.38 -0.82 -4.05
CA LYS A 63 9.88 -0.39 -2.75
C LYS A 63 8.56 0.35 -2.89
N ALA A 64 8.53 1.42 -3.70
CA ALA A 64 7.31 2.18 -3.98
C ALA A 64 6.18 1.28 -4.49
N LYS A 65 6.42 0.49 -5.52
CA LYS A 65 5.44 -0.45 -6.08
C LYS A 65 4.85 -1.40 -5.05
N ARG A 66 5.68 -1.93 -4.14
CA ARG A 66 5.28 -2.91 -3.12
C ARG A 66 4.53 -2.29 -1.95
N ILE A 67 4.85 -1.06 -1.57
CA ILE A 67 4.11 -0.32 -0.54
C ILE A 67 2.64 -0.19 -0.94
N TYR A 68 2.36 0.19 -2.19
CA TYR A 68 0.99 0.34 -2.70
C TYR A 68 0.38 -0.99 -3.22
N GLY A 69 1.14 -2.08 -3.25
CA GLY A 69 0.67 -3.38 -3.72
C GLY A 69 0.26 -3.41 -5.21
N VAL A 70 0.87 -2.56 -6.03
CA VAL A 70 0.58 -2.43 -7.46
C VAL A 70 1.46 -3.38 -8.28
N LEU A 71 0.91 -3.96 -9.36
CA LEU A 71 1.67 -4.80 -10.30
C LEU A 71 2.50 -3.94 -11.27
N GLU A 72 3.54 -4.51 -11.87
CA GLU A 72 4.50 -3.80 -12.73
C GLU A 72 3.81 -3.05 -13.87
N LYS A 73 2.93 -3.73 -14.61
CA LYS A 73 2.19 -3.10 -15.72
C LYS A 73 1.38 -1.88 -15.26
N GLN A 74 0.66 -2.01 -14.14
CA GLN A 74 -0.11 -0.90 -13.58
C GLN A 74 0.80 0.24 -13.09
N PHE A 75 1.92 -0.08 -12.43
CA PHE A 75 2.85 0.92 -11.97
C PHE A 75 3.45 1.73 -13.12
N ARG A 76 3.82 1.05 -14.22
CA ARG A 76 4.26 1.69 -15.45
C ARG A 76 3.21 2.65 -16.01
N THR A 77 1.93 2.22 -16.08
CA THR A 77 0.82 3.09 -16.52
C THR A 77 0.67 4.33 -15.63
N TYR A 78 0.84 4.20 -14.30
CA TYR A 78 0.84 5.35 -13.40
C TYR A 78 2.01 6.29 -13.66
N PHE A 79 3.20 5.75 -13.89
CA PHE A 79 4.38 6.55 -14.24
C PHE A 79 4.19 7.32 -15.55
N GLU A 80 3.71 6.66 -16.60
CA GLU A 80 3.41 7.28 -17.89
C GLU A 80 2.34 8.40 -17.77
N LYS A 81 1.34 8.20 -16.92
CA LYS A 81 0.36 9.26 -16.61
C LYS A 81 0.98 10.41 -15.85
N ALA A 82 1.80 10.13 -14.84
CA ALA A 82 2.47 11.14 -14.05
C ALA A 82 3.43 12.01 -14.87
N SER A 83 4.14 11.41 -15.83
CA SER A 83 5.06 12.13 -16.72
C SER A 83 4.36 13.04 -17.74
N ARG A 84 3.08 12.76 -18.05
CA ARG A 84 2.25 13.61 -18.94
C ARG A 84 1.53 14.74 -18.19
N MET A 85 1.50 14.69 -16.86
CA MET A 85 0.88 15.73 -16.05
C MET A 85 1.85 16.94 -15.93
N PRO A 86 1.33 18.17 -15.85
CA PRO A 86 2.15 19.34 -15.58
C PRO A 86 2.82 19.22 -14.21
N GLY A 87 4.02 19.79 -14.08
CA GLY A 87 4.79 19.78 -12.85
C GLY A 87 5.79 18.61 -12.76
N ASN A 88 6.25 18.33 -11.53
CA ASN A 88 7.28 17.34 -11.29
C ASN A 88 6.71 15.91 -11.25
N THR A 89 7.21 15.04 -12.11
CA THR A 89 6.82 13.62 -12.16
C THR A 89 7.02 12.90 -10.82
N ALA A 90 8.05 13.30 -10.05
CA ALA A 90 8.33 12.70 -8.75
C ALA A 90 7.24 13.02 -7.69
N GLU A 91 6.52 14.12 -7.84
CA GLU A 91 5.39 14.51 -6.99
C GLU A 91 4.06 13.98 -7.52
N ASN A 92 3.90 13.99 -8.86
CA ASN A 92 2.69 13.52 -9.52
C ASN A 92 2.47 12.01 -9.30
N LEU A 93 3.52 11.19 -9.33
CA LEU A 93 3.40 9.74 -9.18
C LEU A 93 2.89 9.31 -7.79
N PRO A 94 3.45 9.77 -6.66
CA PRO A 94 2.88 9.52 -5.34
C PRO A 94 1.44 10.01 -5.22
N THR A 95 1.11 11.20 -5.74
CA THR A 95 -0.24 11.76 -5.72
C THR A 95 -1.25 10.83 -6.42
N LEU A 96 -0.91 10.30 -7.60
CA LEU A 96 -1.76 9.34 -8.31
C LEU A 96 -1.93 8.02 -7.54
N LEU A 97 -0.91 7.58 -6.81
CA LEU A 97 -0.95 6.36 -6.01
C LEU A 97 -1.73 6.55 -4.70
N GLU A 98 -1.62 7.72 -4.06
CA GLU A 98 -2.38 8.06 -2.85
C GLU A 98 -3.88 8.24 -3.15
N ARG A 99 -4.26 8.78 -4.31
CA ARG A 99 -5.65 8.96 -4.75
C ARG A 99 -6.39 7.67 -5.11
N ARG A 100 -5.80 6.51 -4.97
CA ARG A 100 -6.47 5.22 -5.15
C ARG A 100 -7.43 4.95 -3.99
N LEU A 101 -8.62 4.44 -4.28
CA LEU A 101 -9.63 4.16 -3.25
C LEU A 101 -9.13 3.15 -2.19
N ASP A 102 -8.39 2.11 -2.60
CA ASP A 102 -7.82 1.15 -1.65
C ASP A 102 -6.83 1.82 -0.69
N ASN A 103 -6.07 2.80 -1.16
CA ASN A 103 -5.15 3.53 -0.34
C ASN A 103 -5.85 4.61 0.50
N ALA A 104 -6.82 5.35 -0.05
CA ALA A 104 -7.62 6.33 0.70
C ALA A 104 -8.34 5.67 1.89
N VAL A 105 -8.96 4.51 1.68
CA VAL A 105 -9.59 3.70 2.73
C VAL A 105 -8.58 3.27 3.81
N PHE A 106 -7.36 2.93 3.43
CA PHE A 106 -6.29 2.62 4.39
C PHE A 106 -5.85 3.87 5.17
N ARG A 107 -5.68 5.02 4.50
CA ARG A 107 -5.27 6.29 5.11
C ARG A 107 -6.33 6.87 6.05
N LEU A 108 -7.59 6.66 5.74
CA LEU A 108 -8.71 6.99 6.63
C LEU A 108 -8.83 6.06 7.86
N GLY A 109 -8.02 5.00 7.96
CA GLY A 109 -8.03 4.10 9.11
C GLY A 109 -9.11 3.01 9.09
N PHE A 110 -9.90 2.89 8.01
CA PHE A 110 -10.91 1.82 7.88
C PHE A 110 -10.30 0.41 7.76
N ALA A 111 -8.99 0.32 7.56
CA ALA A 111 -8.27 -0.94 7.49
C ALA A 111 -6.89 -0.82 8.12
N LYS A 112 -6.45 -1.86 8.82
CA LYS A 112 -5.13 -1.93 9.47
C LYS A 112 -3.97 -2.03 8.48
N THR A 113 -4.23 -2.49 7.25
CA THR A 113 -3.20 -2.66 6.21
C THR A 113 -3.77 -2.39 4.82
N ARG A 114 -2.93 -1.94 3.86
CA ARG A 114 -3.33 -1.74 2.46
C ARG A 114 -3.92 -3.00 1.79
N PRO A 115 -3.37 -4.22 1.96
CA PRO A 115 -4.01 -5.44 1.44
C PRO A 115 -5.40 -5.68 2.00
N GLN A 116 -5.64 -5.39 3.27
CA GLN A 116 -6.98 -5.46 3.88
C GLN A 116 -7.92 -4.42 3.26
N ALA A 117 -7.50 -3.16 3.16
CA ALA A 117 -8.27 -2.10 2.51
C ALA A 117 -8.68 -2.51 1.08
N ARG A 118 -7.74 -3.02 0.30
CA ARG A 118 -8.00 -3.52 -1.04
C ARG A 118 -9.06 -4.63 -1.06
N GLN A 119 -9.02 -5.55 -0.11
CA GLN A 119 -10.01 -6.61 0.02
C GLN A 119 -11.39 -6.05 0.38
N LEU A 120 -11.47 -5.14 1.33
CA LEU A 120 -12.72 -4.50 1.74
C LEU A 120 -13.38 -3.75 0.57
N VAL A 121 -12.60 -3.00 -0.21
CA VAL A 121 -13.09 -2.32 -1.42
C VAL A 121 -13.56 -3.33 -2.46
N SER A 122 -12.77 -4.39 -2.75
CA SER A 122 -13.16 -5.43 -3.72
C SER A 122 -14.44 -6.16 -3.32
N HIS A 123 -14.72 -6.27 -2.02
CA HIS A 123 -15.97 -6.82 -1.48
C HIS A 123 -17.12 -5.81 -1.46
N ALA A 124 -16.92 -4.64 -2.09
CA ALA A 124 -17.92 -3.58 -2.21
C ALA A 124 -18.53 -3.14 -0.87
N LEU A 125 -17.68 -2.96 0.16
CA LEU A 125 -18.13 -2.45 1.45
C LEU A 125 -18.25 -0.93 1.48
N PHE A 126 -17.70 -0.22 0.49
CA PHE A 126 -17.68 1.24 0.44
C PHE A 126 -18.55 1.80 -0.68
N MET A 127 -18.98 3.02 -0.48
CA MET A 127 -19.61 3.90 -1.47
C MET A 127 -18.76 5.15 -1.65
N VAL A 128 -18.79 5.72 -2.84
CA VAL A 128 -18.24 7.03 -3.15
C VAL A 128 -19.40 7.86 -3.70
N ASN A 129 -19.67 9.00 -3.08
CA ASN A 129 -20.81 9.87 -3.42
C ASN A 129 -22.15 9.10 -3.53
N GLY A 130 -22.42 8.23 -2.56
CA GLY A 130 -23.62 7.40 -2.53
C GLY A 130 -23.64 6.22 -3.51
N LYS A 131 -22.65 6.10 -4.41
CA LYS A 131 -22.57 5.02 -5.40
C LYS A 131 -21.66 3.89 -4.92
N LYS A 132 -22.11 2.64 -5.05
CA LYS A 132 -21.32 1.45 -4.73
C LYS A 132 -20.09 1.35 -5.63
N VAL A 133 -18.89 1.25 -5.03
CA VAL A 133 -17.63 1.07 -5.76
C VAL A 133 -16.91 -0.19 -5.24
N ASN A 134 -16.53 -1.09 -6.17
CA ASN A 134 -15.79 -2.33 -5.88
C ASN A 134 -14.43 -2.38 -6.59
N ILE A 135 -13.97 -1.26 -7.14
CA ILE A 135 -12.72 -1.15 -7.90
C ILE A 135 -11.66 -0.50 -7.01
N PRO A 136 -10.65 -1.23 -6.49
CA PRO A 136 -9.60 -0.68 -5.63
C PRO A 136 -8.74 0.41 -6.29
N SER A 137 -8.62 0.39 -7.62
CA SER A 137 -7.90 1.40 -8.39
C SER A 137 -8.77 2.61 -8.78
N TYR A 138 -10.01 2.71 -8.29
CA TYR A 138 -10.84 3.89 -8.47
C TYR A 138 -10.08 5.13 -7.99
N ARG A 139 -10.08 6.17 -8.80
CA ARG A 139 -9.37 7.41 -8.51
C ARG A 139 -10.30 8.37 -7.78
N VAL A 140 -10.02 8.60 -6.52
CA VAL A 140 -10.74 9.57 -5.68
C VAL A 140 -10.38 10.99 -6.12
N SER A 141 -11.39 11.84 -6.26
CA SER A 141 -11.26 13.27 -6.54
C SER A 141 -11.32 14.09 -5.24
N VAL A 142 -11.00 15.37 -5.32
CA VAL A 142 -11.28 16.32 -4.24
C VAL A 142 -12.79 16.37 -4.05
N ASP A 143 -13.26 16.55 -2.82
CA ASP A 143 -14.66 16.59 -2.40
C ASP A 143 -15.45 15.27 -2.56
N ASP A 144 -14.79 14.17 -2.95
CA ASP A 144 -15.44 12.85 -2.94
C ASP A 144 -15.70 12.38 -1.50
N VAL A 145 -16.94 12.03 -1.20
CA VAL A 145 -17.36 11.48 0.10
C VAL A 145 -17.29 9.95 0.06
N ILE A 146 -16.41 9.39 0.89
CA ILE A 146 -16.25 7.93 1.05
C ILE A 146 -17.04 7.49 2.28
N SER A 147 -18.04 6.61 2.11
CA SER A 147 -18.85 6.08 3.19
C SER A 147 -18.90 4.55 3.19
N ILE A 148 -19.18 3.97 4.36
CA ILE A 148 -19.45 2.52 4.48
C ILE A 148 -20.91 2.28 4.09
N ARG A 149 -21.19 1.24 3.33
CA ARG A 149 -22.55 0.82 2.98
C ARG A 149 -23.34 0.47 4.23
N ASP A 150 -24.57 0.95 4.33
CA ASP A 150 -25.43 0.77 5.52
C ASP A 150 -25.63 -0.70 5.89
N ASN A 151 -25.92 -1.55 4.92
CA ASN A 151 -26.10 -3.00 5.12
C ASN A 151 -24.76 -3.74 5.45
N LYS A 152 -23.65 -3.04 5.57
CA LYS A 152 -22.33 -3.62 5.89
C LYS A 152 -21.70 -3.02 7.14
N LYS A 153 -22.30 -1.99 7.74
CA LYS A 153 -21.80 -1.32 8.96
C LYS A 153 -21.69 -2.30 10.15
N GLN A 154 -22.60 -3.26 10.24
CA GLN A 154 -22.63 -4.28 11.32
C GLN A 154 -21.62 -5.42 11.16
N LYS A 155 -20.82 -5.43 10.08
CA LYS A 155 -19.80 -6.48 9.93
C LYS A 155 -18.75 -6.37 11.02
N GLY A 156 -18.32 -7.51 11.58
CA GLY A 156 -17.31 -7.59 12.64
C GLY A 156 -15.98 -6.90 12.33
N VAL A 157 -15.68 -6.65 11.04
CA VAL A 157 -14.50 -5.85 10.64
C VAL A 157 -14.60 -4.38 11.09
N PHE A 158 -15.80 -3.87 11.31
CA PHE A 158 -16.06 -2.47 11.70
C PHE A 158 -16.49 -2.32 13.17
N THR A 159 -16.57 -3.41 13.94
CA THR A 159 -16.97 -3.38 15.35
C THR A 159 -16.03 -2.48 16.17
N ASP A 160 -14.72 -2.67 16.01
CA ASP A 160 -13.70 -1.92 16.76
C ASP A 160 -13.24 -0.64 16.02
N LEU A 161 -13.96 -0.24 14.96
CA LEU A 161 -13.53 0.87 14.12
C LEU A 161 -13.41 2.18 14.91
N LYS A 162 -14.36 2.47 15.80
CA LYS A 162 -14.35 3.71 16.61
C LYS A 162 -13.10 3.80 17.49
N GLU A 163 -12.66 2.68 18.08
CA GLU A 163 -11.46 2.65 18.91
C GLU A 163 -10.20 2.78 18.06
N GLN A 164 -10.16 2.13 16.90
CA GLN A 164 -9.04 2.22 15.96
C GLN A 164 -8.86 3.65 15.43
N LEU A 165 -9.94 4.36 15.18
CA LEU A 165 -9.92 5.73 14.66
C LEU A 165 -9.46 6.75 15.70
N LYS A 166 -9.72 6.56 17.01
CA LYS A 166 -9.25 7.47 18.05
C LYS A 166 -7.73 7.69 18.03
N ASN A 167 -6.97 6.66 17.70
CA ASN A 167 -5.50 6.69 17.71
C ASN A 167 -4.90 6.78 16.30
N HIS A 168 -5.73 6.95 15.28
CA HIS A 168 -5.26 6.96 13.89
C HIS A 168 -4.98 8.40 13.43
N GLN A 169 -3.74 8.65 12.99
CA GLN A 169 -3.37 9.93 12.40
C GLN A 169 -3.79 9.98 10.93
N ILE A 170 -4.74 10.83 10.63
CA ILE A 170 -5.25 11.06 9.28
C ILE A 170 -4.34 12.09 8.61
N PRO A 171 -3.89 11.86 7.35
CA PRO A 171 -3.15 12.86 6.59
C PRO A 171 -3.98 14.13 6.37
N GLY A 172 -3.35 15.32 6.37
CA GLY A 172 -4.04 16.62 6.26
C GLY A 172 -4.82 16.88 4.97
N TRP A 173 -4.71 16.02 3.97
CA TRP A 173 -5.50 16.07 2.73
C TRP A 173 -6.77 15.22 2.77
N LEU A 174 -7.04 14.54 3.89
CA LEU A 174 -8.26 13.77 4.15
C LEU A 174 -8.95 14.33 5.41
N HIS A 175 -10.26 14.46 5.35
CA HIS A 175 -11.11 14.86 6.47
C HIS A 175 -12.10 13.76 6.81
N MET A 176 -12.49 13.66 8.10
CA MET A 176 -13.44 12.67 8.60
C MET A 176 -14.53 13.37 9.41
#